data_3c1ac01b3f97b9b6a56344158b29b9b5
#
_entry.id   3c1ac01b3f97b9b6a56344158b29b9b5
#
_cell.length_a   1.000
_cell.length_b   1.000
_cell.length_c   1.000
_cell.angle_alpha   90.00
_cell.angle_beta   90.00
_cell.angle_gamma   90.00
#
_symmetry.space_group_name_H-M   'P 1'
#
loop_
_entity.id
_entity.type
_entity.pdbx_description
1 polymer ?
#
loop_
_entity_poly.entity_id
_entity_poly.type
_entity_poly.pdbx_seq_one_letter_code
_entity_poly.pdbx_strand_id
1 'polypeptide(L)'
;MDGGAFKTLRKRLTEHSYCLGDAIHRHPPTLGLGSNTCIQYTFNLAWKIAMVEKKLAHPSLLSTYNTERQPVGADLVTESNDILRMDIGSWGILGLQPYGISKEDMEKNKLGLIANTKEGRELRKAIRDATKLQDRELHALGTAMGQTYRSFAVDAQEETEPFKPSQREIESPQQHYEPGTYPGRRLPHVWLGKKIAGPLVSTLDIAGKGQFTLFTSIGGESWKDAAQAIKNDMGVDINVVGIGYGLEWEDTYLEWAAKCGVEEDGCVLVRPDFFVAWRAQESGQEVERLRKVMKKILGFAE
;
A
#
# COMPACT_ATOMS: atom_id res chain seq x y z
N MET A 1 9.41 -17.49 15.57
CA MET A 1 10.80 -17.05 15.29
C MET A 1 10.82 -15.56 15.47
N ASP A 2 11.53 -15.12 16.49
CA ASP A 2 11.55 -13.73 16.93
C ASP A 2 12.05 -12.76 15.87
N GLY A 3 11.49 -11.53 15.91
CA GLY A 3 11.95 -10.38 15.12
C GLY A 3 13.45 -10.00 15.30
N GLY A 4 14.25 -10.95 15.79
CA GLY A 4 15.71 -10.85 15.97
C GLY A 4 16.49 -10.70 14.66
N ALA A 5 15.98 -11.23 13.55
CA ALA A 5 16.64 -11.12 12.25
C ALA A 5 16.78 -9.65 11.78
N PHE A 6 15.74 -8.83 11.99
CA PHE A 6 15.78 -7.40 11.65
C PHE A 6 16.78 -6.59 12.50
N LYS A 7 16.89 -6.89 13.80
CA LYS A 7 17.84 -6.20 14.69
C LYS A 7 19.31 -6.56 14.40
N THR A 8 19.57 -7.78 13.96
CA THR A 8 20.93 -8.27 13.71
C THR A 8 21.50 -7.78 12.38
N LEU A 9 20.66 -7.63 11.35
CA LEU A 9 21.06 -7.08 10.05
C LEU A 9 21.46 -5.60 10.13
N ARG A 10 20.75 -4.80 10.93
CA ARG A 10 21.06 -3.38 11.12
C ARG A 10 22.47 -3.10 11.63
N LYS A 11 23.12 -4.05 12.32
CA LYS A 11 24.49 -3.92 12.86
C LYS A 11 25.60 -4.27 11.87
N ARG A 12 25.28 -4.93 10.74
CA ARG A 12 26.26 -5.44 9.78
C ARG A 12 26.28 -4.72 8.43
N LEU A 13 25.29 -3.85 8.17
CA LEU A 13 25.20 -3.14 6.91
C LEU A 13 25.96 -1.82 6.99
N THR A 14 26.82 -1.58 6.02
CA THR A 14 27.45 -0.27 5.80
C THR A 14 26.36 0.74 5.41
N GLU A 15 26.62 2.04 5.61
CA GLU A 15 25.65 3.12 5.35
C GLU A 15 25.05 3.15 3.92
N HIS A 16 25.60 2.35 3.00
CA HIS A 16 25.22 2.25 1.60
C HIS A 16 24.65 0.89 1.16
N SER A 17 24.31 0.01 2.11
CA SER A 17 23.78 -1.32 1.78
C SER A 17 22.31 -1.43 2.16
N TYR A 18 21.47 -1.78 1.19
CA TYR A 18 20.03 -1.97 1.34
C TYR A 18 19.64 -3.41 1.03
N CYS A 19 18.94 -4.05 1.95
CA CYS A 19 18.45 -5.41 1.77
C CYS A 19 16.96 -5.40 1.38
N LEU A 20 16.57 -6.37 0.54
CA LEU A 20 15.21 -6.53 0.04
C LEU A 20 14.83 -8.03 0.02
N GLY A 21 13.54 -8.29 -0.05
CA GLY A 21 13.00 -9.62 -0.22
C GLY A 21 13.35 -10.57 0.90
N ASP A 22 13.65 -11.81 0.56
CA ASP A 22 13.95 -12.89 1.50
C ASP A 22 15.14 -12.64 2.40
N ALA A 23 15.99 -11.65 2.06
CA ALA A 23 17.10 -11.22 2.91
C ALA A 23 16.62 -10.53 4.20
N ILE A 24 15.39 -9.96 4.19
CA ILE A 24 14.85 -9.20 5.31
C ILE A 24 13.52 -9.71 5.83
N HIS A 25 12.76 -10.48 5.03
CA HIS A 25 11.53 -11.13 5.48
C HIS A 25 11.44 -12.55 4.90
N ARG A 26 11.34 -13.53 5.77
CA ARG A 26 11.05 -14.92 5.43
C ARG A 26 9.76 -15.32 6.11
N HIS A 27 8.85 -15.84 5.33
CA HIS A 27 7.55 -16.28 5.81
C HIS A 27 7.04 -17.46 4.98
N PRO A 28 6.03 -18.21 5.48
CA PRO A 28 5.35 -19.21 4.69
C PRO A 28 4.75 -18.61 3.41
N PRO A 29 4.55 -19.40 2.34
CA PRO A 29 4.00 -18.90 1.07
C PRO A 29 2.50 -18.57 1.14
N THR A 30 1.88 -18.69 2.30
CA THR A 30 0.50 -18.25 2.54
C THR A 30 0.30 -16.78 2.15
N LEU A 31 -0.89 -16.38 1.76
CA LEU A 31 -1.24 -15.09 1.18
C LEU A 31 -0.66 -14.80 -0.22
N GLY A 32 0.38 -15.50 -0.69
CA GLY A 32 1.01 -15.27 -2.00
C GLY A 32 1.66 -13.89 -2.19
N LEU A 33 1.95 -13.15 -1.12
CA LEU A 33 2.39 -11.74 -1.18
C LEU A 33 3.92 -11.55 -1.18
N GLY A 34 4.72 -12.61 -1.03
CA GLY A 34 6.18 -12.51 -0.91
C GLY A 34 6.83 -11.77 -2.09
N SER A 35 6.63 -12.25 -3.31
CA SER A 35 7.17 -11.63 -4.53
C SER A 35 6.64 -10.21 -4.74
N ASN A 36 5.35 -9.98 -4.51
CA ASN A 36 4.72 -8.66 -4.63
C ASN A 36 5.33 -7.65 -3.67
N THR A 37 5.61 -8.08 -2.44
CA THR A 37 6.26 -7.25 -1.42
C THR A 37 7.72 -6.94 -1.79
N CYS A 38 8.45 -7.89 -2.39
CA CYS A 38 9.80 -7.65 -2.92
C CYS A 38 9.79 -6.58 -4.03
N ILE A 39 8.82 -6.65 -4.95
CA ILE A 39 8.65 -5.64 -6.01
C ILE A 39 8.36 -4.27 -5.38
N GLN A 40 7.48 -4.20 -4.39
CA GLN A 40 7.17 -2.94 -3.70
C GLN A 40 8.40 -2.36 -2.96
N TYR A 41 9.25 -3.20 -2.35
CA TYR A 41 10.50 -2.73 -1.74
C TYR A 41 11.40 -2.08 -2.77
N THR A 42 11.59 -2.75 -3.90
CA THR A 42 12.42 -2.22 -5.00
C THR A 42 11.86 -0.90 -5.52
N PHE A 43 10.56 -0.83 -5.70
CA PHE A 43 9.89 0.36 -6.21
C PHE A 43 9.98 1.54 -5.24
N ASN A 44 9.82 1.29 -3.93
CA ASN A 44 10.00 2.31 -2.90
C ASN A 44 11.45 2.83 -2.82
N LEU A 45 12.44 1.94 -2.98
CA LEU A 45 13.85 2.32 -2.84
C LEU A 45 14.41 2.96 -4.11
N ALA A 46 14.04 2.47 -5.29
CA ALA A 46 14.64 2.86 -6.58
C ALA A 46 14.49 4.36 -6.87
N TRP A 47 13.30 4.95 -6.67
CA TRP A 47 13.11 6.37 -6.91
C TRP A 47 13.90 7.24 -5.93
N LYS A 48 14.05 6.80 -4.68
CA LYS A 48 14.83 7.50 -3.65
C LYS A 48 16.30 7.52 -4.02
N ILE A 49 16.86 6.39 -4.43
CA ILE A 49 18.24 6.32 -4.94
C ILE A 49 18.39 7.25 -6.15
N ALA A 50 17.48 7.17 -7.12
CA ALA A 50 17.56 7.99 -8.34
C ALA A 50 17.54 9.49 -8.00
N MET A 51 16.72 9.94 -7.06
CA MET A 51 16.65 11.33 -6.63
C MET A 51 17.94 11.78 -5.94
N VAL A 52 18.50 10.95 -5.06
CA VAL A 52 19.76 11.25 -4.35
C VAL A 52 20.94 11.28 -5.32
N GLU A 53 21.06 10.31 -6.22
CA GLU A 53 22.13 10.25 -7.23
C GLU A 53 22.09 11.45 -8.20
N LYS A 54 20.89 11.89 -8.56
CA LYS A 54 20.69 13.11 -9.38
C LYS A 54 20.87 14.40 -8.56
N LYS A 55 21.16 14.34 -7.27
CA LYS A 55 21.27 15.49 -6.36
C LYS A 55 19.97 16.32 -6.25
N LEU A 56 18.84 15.69 -6.52
CA LEU A 56 17.51 16.27 -6.40
C LEU A 56 16.88 16.01 -5.00
N ALA A 57 17.53 15.20 -4.17
CA ALA A 57 17.14 14.95 -2.79
C ALA A 57 18.36 14.82 -1.89
N HIS A 58 18.19 15.13 -0.61
CA HIS A 58 19.20 14.91 0.40
C HIS A 58 19.36 13.41 0.70
N PRO A 59 20.58 12.90 0.99
CA PRO A 59 20.81 11.49 1.29
C PRO A 59 19.96 10.92 2.42
N SER A 60 19.50 11.74 3.37
CA SER A 60 18.58 11.30 4.42
C SER A 60 17.28 10.70 3.91
N LEU A 61 16.86 11.00 2.67
CA LEU A 61 15.68 10.40 2.05
C LEU A 61 15.77 8.87 2.05
N LEU A 62 16.96 8.31 1.89
CA LEU A 62 17.18 6.86 1.88
C LEU A 62 16.84 6.19 3.23
N SER A 63 16.93 6.92 4.34
CA SER A 63 16.56 6.39 5.67
C SER A 63 15.06 6.07 5.77
N THR A 64 14.22 6.76 4.99
CA THR A 64 12.77 6.54 4.96
C THR A 64 12.41 5.15 4.42
N TYR A 65 13.29 4.50 3.65
CA TYR A 65 13.07 3.13 3.18
C TYR A 65 12.81 2.16 4.35
N ASN A 66 13.67 2.20 5.35
CA ASN A 66 13.49 1.33 6.51
C ASN A 66 12.24 1.69 7.33
N THR A 67 12.00 2.99 7.55
CA THR A 67 10.83 3.47 8.30
C THR A 67 9.50 3.08 7.64
N GLU A 68 9.46 3.09 6.31
CA GLU A 68 8.25 2.78 5.53
C GLU A 68 8.05 1.28 5.30
N ARG A 69 9.15 0.53 5.04
CA ARG A 69 9.04 -0.86 4.56
C ARG A 69 9.23 -1.92 5.64
N GLN A 70 9.95 -1.59 6.72
CA GLN A 70 10.14 -2.54 7.83
C GLN A 70 8.81 -2.93 8.50
N PRO A 71 7.88 -1.99 8.82
CA PRO A 71 6.58 -2.37 9.37
C PRO A 71 5.78 -3.29 8.45
N VAL A 72 5.75 -2.97 7.13
CA VAL A 72 5.06 -3.79 6.12
C VAL A 72 5.58 -5.23 6.09
N GLY A 73 6.91 -5.40 6.13
CA GLY A 73 7.52 -6.73 6.17
C GLY A 73 7.22 -7.48 7.47
N ALA A 74 7.21 -6.77 8.61
CA ALA A 74 6.89 -7.36 9.91
C ALA A 74 5.42 -7.85 9.97
N ASP A 75 4.50 -7.03 9.47
CA ASP A 75 3.07 -7.36 9.40
C ASP A 75 2.83 -8.56 8.48
N LEU A 76 3.47 -8.60 7.31
CA LEU A 76 3.39 -9.72 6.39
C LEU A 76 3.89 -11.02 7.00
N VAL A 77 5.04 -10.99 7.69
CA VAL A 77 5.59 -12.18 8.37
C VAL A 77 4.63 -12.67 9.45
N THR A 78 4.07 -11.76 10.24
CA THR A 78 3.10 -12.10 11.29
C THR A 78 1.86 -12.74 10.70
N GLU A 79 1.25 -12.08 9.72
CA GLU A 79 0.02 -12.53 9.09
C GLU A 79 0.18 -13.87 8.37
N SER A 80 1.27 -14.06 7.61
CA SER A 80 1.54 -15.33 6.93
C SER A 80 1.73 -16.49 7.89
N ASN A 81 2.36 -16.27 9.04
CA ASN A 81 2.50 -17.30 10.06
C ASN A 81 1.18 -17.61 10.76
N ASP A 82 0.32 -16.62 10.98
CA ASP A 82 -1.00 -16.84 11.58
C ASP A 82 -1.90 -17.63 10.64
N ILE A 83 -1.91 -17.32 9.35
CA ILE A 83 -2.63 -18.11 8.34
C ILE A 83 -2.13 -19.55 8.31
N LEU A 84 -0.81 -19.79 8.30
CA LEU A 84 -0.26 -21.16 8.33
C LEU A 84 -0.73 -21.94 9.57
N ARG A 85 -0.77 -21.28 10.74
CA ARG A 85 -1.28 -21.94 11.97
C ARG A 85 -2.76 -22.31 11.85
N MET A 86 -3.56 -21.43 11.24
CA MET A 86 -4.98 -21.69 10.97
C MET A 86 -5.15 -22.87 10.01
N ASP A 87 -4.36 -22.94 8.95
CA ASP A 87 -4.37 -24.05 7.98
C ASP A 87 -4.01 -25.38 8.62
N ILE A 88 -2.94 -25.42 9.40
CA ILE A 88 -2.54 -26.61 10.17
C ILE A 88 -3.66 -27.04 11.12
N GLY A 89 -4.30 -26.10 11.79
CA GLY A 89 -5.47 -26.40 12.65
C GLY A 89 -6.63 -27.00 11.86
N SER A 90 -6.92 -26.46 10.68
CA SER A 90 -7.97 -26.99 9.77
C SER A 90 -7.65 -28.39 9.27
N TRP A 91 -6.41 -28.67 8.91
CA TRP A 91 -5.96 -30.01 8.53
C TRP A 91 -6.09 -31.01 9.69
N GLY A 92 -5.80 -30.58 10.92
CA GLY A 92 -5.99 -31.39 12.13
C GLY A 92 -7.43 -31.84 12.34
N ILE A 93 -8.43 -31.02 12.00
CA ILE A 93 -9.86 -31.38 12.05
C ILE A 93 -10.16 -32.54 11.06
N LEU A 94 -9.51 -32.53 9.91
CA LEU A 94 -9.60 -33.61 8.93
C LEU A 94 -8.77 -34.85 9.31
N GLY A 95 -8.03 -34.81 10.40
CA GLY A 95 -7.09 -35.85 10.80
C GLY A 95 -5.82 -35.87 9.96
N LEU A 96 -5.59 -34.85 9.14
CA LEU A 96 -4.35 -34.71 8.36
C LEU A 96 -3.25 -34.20 9.29
N GLN A 97 -2.14 -34.91 9.31
CA GLN A 97 -0.95 -34.51 10.08
C GLN A 97 0.11 -33.97 9.15
N PRO A 98 0.96 -33.01 9.59
CA PRO A 98 2.04 -32.46 8.77
C PRO A 98 3.01 -33.51 8.21
N TYR A 99 3.12 -34.65 8.88
CA TYR A 99 4.01 -35.77 8.50
C TYR A 99 3.28 -36.95 7.85
N GLY A 100 2.03 -36.72 7.42
CA GLY A 100 1.23 -37.78 6.80
C GLY A 100 0.28 -38.47 7.78
N ILE A 101 -0.65 -39.21 7.21
CA ILE A 101 -1.67 -39.99 7.90
C ILE A 101 -1.71 -41.39 7.27
N SER A 102 -2.00 -42.46 8.04
CA SER A 102 -2.18 -43.77 7.51
C SER A 102 -3.38 -43.86 6.55
N LYS A 103 -3.33 -44.74 5.58
CA LYS A 103 -4.48 -44.96 4.66
C LYS A 103 -5.74 -45.35 5.42
N GLU A 104 -5.61 -46.15 6.48
CA GLU A 104 -6.69 -46.58 7.34
C GLU A 104 -7.36 -45.42 8.06
N ASP A 105 -6.57 -44.52 8.64
CA ASP A 105 -7.11 -43.30 9.30
C ASP A 105 -7.75 -42.35 8.29
N MET A 106 -7.21 -42.25 7.10
CA MET A 106 -7.79 -41.45 6.03
C MET A 106 -9.15 -41.95 5.62
N GLU A 107 -9.30 -43.29 5.41
CA GLU A 107 -10.58 -43.88 5.10
C GLU A 107 -11.58 -43.77 6.26
N LYS A 108 -11.15 -43.92 7.51
CA LYS A 108 -11.98 -43.69 8.70
C LYS A 108 -12.51 -42.27 8.74
N ASN A 109 -11.66 -41.27 8.49
CA ASN A 109 -12.06 -39.87 8.45
C ASN A 109 -13.06 -39.58 7.33
N LYS A 110 -12.84 -40.13 6.15
CA LYS A 110 -13.80 -40.07 5.03
C LYS A 110 -15.18 -40.64 5.42
N LEU A 111 -15.19 -41.80 6.01
CA LEU A 111 -16.44 -42.44 6.48
C LEU A 111 -17.14 -41.60 7.54
N GLY A 112 -16.37 -40.98 8.45
CA GLY A 112 -16.88 -40.01 9.43
C GLY A 112 -17.56 -38.82 8.77
N LEU A 113 -16.99 -38.28 7.70
CA LEU A 113 -17.55 -37.13 6.96
C LEU A 113 -18.92 -37.42 6.32
N ILE A 114 -19.13 -38.61 5.79
CA ILE A 114 -20.38 -39.00 5.13
C ILE A 114 -21.38 -39.63 6.08
N ALA A 115 -21.00 -39.97 7.32
CA ALA A 115 -21.85 -40.66 8.26
C ALA A 115 -23.02 -39.74 8.74
N ASN A 116 -24.24 -40.33 8.75
CA ASN A 116 -25.40 -39.65 9.33
C ASN A 116 -25.49 -39.91 10.86
N THR A 117 -24.42 -39.56 11.56
CA THR A 117 -24.31 -39.61 13.03
C THR A 117 -24.17 -38.24 13.64
N LYS A 118 -24.27 -38.15 14.96
CA LYS A 118 -24.02 -36.89 15.69
C LYS A 118 -22.59 -36.44 15.48
N GLU A 119 -21.62 -37.33 15.59
CA GLU A 119 -20.19 -37.09 15.42
C GLU A 119 -19.88 -36.63 13.99
N GLY A 120 -20.51 -37.25 12.96
CA GLY A 120 -20.38 -36.81 11.57
C GLY A 120 -20.92 -35.40 11.34
N ARG A 121 -22.00 -35.01 12.00
CA ARG A 121 -22.55 -33.65 11.93
C ARG A 121 -21.63 -32.62 12.60
N GLU A 122 -21.07 -33.00 13.76
CA GLU A 122 -20.10 -32.15 14.47
C GLU A 122 -18.81 -31.95 13.65
N LEU A 123 -18.29 -33.01 13.05
CA LEU A 123 -17.12 -32.93 12.18
C LEU A 123 -17.35 -32.00 10.98
N ARG A 124 -18.49 -32.17 10.28
CA ARG A 124 -18.84 -31.27 9.15
C ARG A 124 -19.05 -29.83 9.59
N LYS A 125 -19.56 -29.61 10.81
CA LYS A 125 -19.66 -28.25 11.38
C LYS A 125 -18.26 -27.66 11.62
N ALA A 126 -17.38 -28.41 12.28
CA ALA A 126 -16.01 -27.98 12.56
C ALA A 126 -15.24 -27.62 11.26
N ILE A 127 -15.39 -28.41 10.19
CA ILE A 127 -14.80 -28.13 8.90
C ILE A 127 -15.35 -26.83 8.30
N ARG A 128 -16.67 -26.62 8.32
CA ARG A 128 -17.27 -25.37 7.83
C ARG A 128 -16.79 -24.16 8.60
N ASP A 129 -16.66 -24.28 9.90
CA ASP A 129 -16.18 -23.19 10.74
C ASP A 129 -14.69 -22.89 10.48
N ALA A 130 -13.86 -23.92 10.29
CA ALA A 130 -12.47 -23.79 9.91
C ALA A 130 -12.29 -23.17 8.50
N THR A 131 -13.12 -23.59 7.53
CA THR A 131 -13.09 -23.02 6.17
C THR A 131 -13.42 -21.53 6.16
N LYS A 132 -14.33 -21.07 7.03
CA LYS A 132 -14.61 -19.64 7.18
C LYS A 132 -13.40 -18.84 7.68
N LEU A 133 -12.55 -19.42 8.50
CA LEU A 133 -11.32 -18.78 8.95
C LEU A 133 -10.30 -18.62 7.82
N GLN A 134 -10.28 -19.57 6.85
CA GLN A 134 -9.42 -19.48 5.65
C GLN A 134 -9.84 -18.38 4.68
N ASP A 135 -11.05 -17.84 4.80
CA ASP A 135 -11.49 -16.68 4.03
C ASP A 135 -10.54 -15.48 4.18
N ARG A 136 -9.89 -15.36 5.32
CA ARG A 136 -8.87 -14.33 5.59
C ARG A 136 -7.65 -14.46 4.66
N GLU A 137 -7.25 -15.66 4.24
CA GLU A 137 -6.17 -15.86 3.27
C GLU A 137 -6.58 -15.41 1.86
N LEU A 138 -7.80 -15.74 1.46
CA LEU A 138 -8.30 -15.48 0.11
C LEU A 138 -8.70 -14.00 -0.08
N HIS A 139 -9.12 -13.33 0.97
CA HIS A 139 -9.57 -11.93 0.98
C HIS A 139 -8.64 -11.05 1.84
N ALA A 140 -7.36 -10.98 1.48
CA ALA A 140 -6.32 -10.24 2.21
C ALA A 140 -6.03 -8.85 1.62
N LEU A 141 -7.06 -8.15 1.14
CA LEU A 141 -6.91 -6.86 0.46
C LEU A 141 -6.30 -5.80 1.38
N GLY A 142 -6.66 -5.79 2.67
CA GLY A 142 -6.08 -4.89 3.66
C GLY A 142 -4.58 -5.11 3.84
N THR A 143 -4.13 -6.37 3.95
CA THR A 143 -2.71 -6.71 4.01
C THR A 143 -1.96 -6.31 2.73
N ALA A 144 -2.59 -6.51 1.55
CA ALA A 144 -1.97 -6.23 0.27
C ALA A 144 -1.90 -4.72 -0.06
N MET A 145 -2.92 -3.94 0.30
CA MET A 145 -3.13 -2.56 -0.16
C MET A 145 -3.23 -1.54 0.97
N GLY A 146 -3.57 -1.95 2.20
CA GLY A 146 -3.84 -1.06 3.33
C GLY A 146 -2.59 -0.44 3.99
N GLN A 147 -1.43 -0.56 3.37
CA GLN A 147 -0.16 -0.01 3.86
C GLN A 147 -0.25 1.51 4.00
N THR A 148 0.28 2.02 5.11
CA THR A 148 0.34 3.47 5.36
C THR A 148 1.76 3.86 5.74
N TYR A 149 2.37 4.80 5.02
CA TYR A 149 3.71 5.30 5.30
C TYR A 149 3.67 6.47 6.26
N ARG A 150 4.57 6.45 7.24
CA ARG A 150 4.72 7.49 8.27
C ARG A 150 6.20 7.88 8.38
N SER A 151 6.70 8.58 7.39
CA SER A 151 8.07 9.11 7.35
C SER A 151 8.04 10.59 7.02
N PHE A 152 9.19 11.26 7.07
CA PHE A 152 9.23 12.66 6.64
C PHE A 152 9.00 12.83 5.12
N ALA A 153 9.11 11.75 4.32
CA ALA A 153 8.74 11.76 2.90
C ALA A 153 7.22 11.70 2.66
N VAL A 154 6.44 11.92 3.72
CA VAL A 154 4.99 12.14 3.73
C VAL A 154 4.68 13.31 4.63
N ASP A 155 3.83 14.23 4.17
CA ASP A 155 3.38 15.37 4.93
C ASP A 155 1.87 15.38 5.13
N ALA A 156 1.45 15.22 6.37
CA ALA A 156 0.06 15.28 6.80
C ALA A 156 -0.21 16.48 7.75
N GLN A 157 0.66 17.50 7.75
CA GLN A 157 0.53 18.63 8.70
C GLN A 157 -0.65 19.53 8.39
N GLU A 158 -1.12 19.57 7.15
CA GLU A 158 -2.30 20.33 6.75
C GLU A 158 -3.62 19.57 6.93
N GLU A 159 -3.56 18.33 7.36
CA GLU A 159 -4.76 17.57 7.68
C GLU A 159 -5.38 18.05 8.99
N THR A 160 -6.66 18.37 8.95
CA THR A 160 -7.40 18.83 10.14
C THR A 160 -7.67 17.72 11.13
N GLU A 161 -7.73 16.48 10.63
CA GLU A 161 -7.98 15.28 11.43
C GLU A 161 -7.00 14.15 11.05
N PRO A 162 -6.62 13.31 12.02
CA PRO A 162 -5.83 12.13 11.73
C PRO A 162 -6.63 11.15 10.85
N PHE A 163 -5.93 10.30 10.11
CA PHE A 163 -6.58 9.24 9.34
C PHE A 163 -7.50 8.40 10.23
N LYS A 164 -8.74 8.27 9.81
CA LYS A 164 -9.75 7.42 10.46
C LYS A 164 -10.06 6.24 9.53
N PRO A 165 -9.66 5.01 9.89
CA PRO A 165 -10.07 3.84 9.13
C PRO A 165 -11.59 3.65 9.19
N SER A 166 -12.15 3.05 8.15
CA SER A 166 -13.56 2.67 8.12
C SER A 166 -13.87 1.61 9.18
N GLN A 167 -15.15 1.46 9.53
CA GLN A 167 -15.55 0.42 10.50
C GLN A 167 -15.09 -0.97 10.05
N ARG A 168 -15.13 -1.29 8.77
CA ARG A 168 -14.65 -2.57 8.21
C ARG A 168 -13.14 -2.74 8.34
N GLU A 169 -12.38 -1.68 8.11
CA GLU A 169 -10.91 -1.70 8.31
C GLU A 169 -10.55 -1.87 9.79
N ILE A 170 -11.38 -1.36 10.72
CA ILE A 170 -11.18 -1.56 12.17
C ILE A 170 -11.49 -3.01 12.57
N GLU A 171 -12.60 -3.57 12.09
CA GLU A 171 -13.04 -4.92 12.43
C GLU A 171 -12.15 -6.02 11.85
N SER A 172 -11.67 -5.83 10.62
CA SER A 172 -10.80 -6.77 9.94
C SER A 172 -9.79 -6.05 9.03
N PRO A 173 -8.72 -5.48 9.61
CA PRO A 173 -7.75 -4.66 8.89
C PRO A 173 -6.96 -5.46 7.83
N GLN A 174 -6.90 -6.80 7.95
CA GLN A 174 -6.25 -7.64 6.97
C GLN A 174 -7.10 -7.86 5.71
N GLN A 175 -8.42 -7.87 5.85
CA GLN A 175 -9.34 -8.16 4.74
C GLN A 175 -9.81 -6.91 4.02
N HIS A 176 -9.92 -5.78 4.71
CA HIS A 176 -10.55 -4.58 4.18
C HIS A 176 -9.56 -3.46 3.94
N TYR A 177 -9.78 -2.74 2.85
CA TYR A 177 -9.06 -1.54 2.44
C TYR A 177 -10.02 -0.58 1.76
N GLU A 178 -10.15 0.62 2.30
CA GLU A 178 -10.93 1.70 1.71
C GLU A 178 -9.98 2.65 0.95
N PRO A 179 -10.09 2.74 -0.39
CA PRO A 179 -9.26 3.63 -1.18
C PRO A 179 -9.52 5.10 -0.87
N GLY A 180 -8.46 5.87 -0.72
CA GLY A 180 -8.52 7.32 -0.49
C GLY A 180 -7.16 7.96 -0.62
N THR A 181 -7.11 9.28 -0.56
CA THR A 181 -5.90 10.07 -0.80
C THR A 181 -5.26 10.65 0.47
N TYR A 182 -5.60 10.13 1.65
CA TYR A 182 -4.94 10.59 2.87
C TYR A 182 -3.41 10.41 2.77
N PRO A 183 -2.58 11.41 3.15
CA PRO A 183 -1.13 11.31 3.06
C PRO A 183 -0.57 10.04 3.73
N GLY A 184 0.33 9.37 3.03
CA GLY A 184 0.89 8.08 3.41
C GLY A 184 0.10 6.87 2.91
N ARG A 185 -1.11 7.05 2.38
CA ARG A 185 -1.90 5.99 1.75
C ARG A 185 -1.54 5.85 0.27
N ARG A 186 -1.86 4.70 -0.31
CA ARG A 186 -1.67 4.44 -1.73
C ARG A 186 -2.69 5.23 -2.55
N LEU A 187 -2.24 5.79 -3.69
CA LEU A 187 -3.14 6.43 -4.68
C LEU A 187 -4.26 5.46 -5.05
N PRO A 188 -5.53 5.87 -4.93
CA PRO A 188 -6.65 5.04 -5.35
C PRO A 188 -6.64 4.86 -6.87
N HIS A 189 -6.99 3.66 -7.32
CA HIS A 189 -7.34 3.42 -8.71
C HIS A 189 -8.67 4.10 -9.03
N VAL A 190 -8.68 4.87 -10.12
CA VAL A 190 -9.87 5.51 -10.71
C VAL A 190 -9.74 5.46 -12.23
N TRP A 191 -10.84 5.18 -12.91
CA TRP A 191 -10.89 5.23 -14.36
C TRP A 191 -11.14 6.64 -14.86
N LEU A 192 -10.22 7.15 -15.67
CA LEU A 192 -10.28 8.46 -16.29
C LEU A 192 -10.36 8.35 -17.81
N GLY A 193 -11.12 9.24 -18.46
CA GLY A 193 -11.24 9.34 -19.91
C GLY A 193 -10.72 10.67 -20.44
N LYS A 194 -10.19 10.72 -21.66
CA LYS A 194 -9.88 11.98 -22.37
C LYS A 194 -11.00 12.44 -23.30
N LYS A 195 -11.86 11.50 -23.71
CA LYS A 195 -12.98 11.75 -24.60
C LYS A 195 -14.11 10.79 -24.24
N ILE A 196 -15.34 11.23 -24.34
CA ILE A 196 -16.51 10.36 -24.25
C ILE A 196 -16.42 9.29 -25.34
N ALA A 197 -16.66 8.03 -24.97
CA ALA A 197 -16.49 6.84 -25.79
C ALA A 197 -15.02 6.57 -26.23
N GLY A 198 -14.03 7.03 -25.44
CA GLY A 198 -12.62 6.72 -25.62
C GLY A 198 -12.12 5.61 -24.65
N PRO A 199 -10.87 5.17 -24.81
CA PRO A 199 -10.27 4.26 -23.85
C PRO A 199 -10.11 4.92 -22.48
N LEU A 200 -10.37 4.15 -21.43
CA LEU A 200 -10.13 4.57 -20.05
C LEU A 200 -8.69 4.28 -19.64
N VAL A 201 -8.15 5.14 -18.80
CA VAL A 201 -6.80 5.05 -18.24
C VAL A 201 -6.90 5.14 -16.72
N SER A 202 -6.15 4.32 -16.01
CA SER A 202 -6.11 4.37 -14.56
C SER A 202 -5.29 5.55 -14.05
N THR A 203 -5.65 6.14 -12.93
CA THR A 203 -4.79 7.07 -12.18
C THR A 203 -3.40 6.47 -11.94
N LEU A 204 -3.30 5.15 -11.75
CA LEU A 204 -2.04 4.42 -11.58
C LEU A 204 -1.20 4.33 -12.87
N ASP A 205 -1.83 4.44 -14.05
CA ASP A 205 -1.12 4.49 -15.33
C ASP A 205 -0.62 5.91 -15.65
N ILE A 206 -1.20 6.92 -15.02
CA ILE A 206 -0.82 8.34 -15.18
C ILE A 206 0.29 8.69 -14.20
N ALA A 207 0.15 8.31 -12.93
CA ALA A 207 1.12 8.57 -11.89
C ALA A 207 2.35 7.65 -11.95
N GLY A 208 3.33 7.89 -11.13
CA GLY A 208 4.55 7.10 -11.02
C GLY A 208 5.53 7.39 -12.15
N LYS A 209 6.03 6.35 -12.82
CA LYS A 209 6.98 6.48 -13.95
C LYS A 209 8.28 7.24 -13.59
N GLY A 210 8.67 7.19 -12.31
CA GLY A 210 9.89 7.81 -11.81
C GLY A 210 9.77 9.29 -11.48
N GLN A 211 8.58 9.89 -11.52
CA GLN A 211 8.34 11.31 -11.21
C GLN A 211 7.18 11.51 -10.26
N PHE A 212 7.14 12.67 -9.62
CA PHE A 212 5.99 13.10 -8.85
C PHE A 212 4.81 13.45 -9.75
N THR A 213 3.60 13.20 -9.28
CA THR A 213 2.37 13.58 -9.99
C THR A 213 1.47 14.36 -9.03
N LEU A 214 0.96 15.49 -9.49
CA LEU A 214 0.02 16.32 -8.75
C LEU A 214 -1.31 16.29 -9.47
N PHE A 215 -2.32 15.74 -8.82
CA PHE A 215 -3.69 15.75 -9.31
C PHE A 215 -4.44 16.94 -8.72
N THR A 216 -5.20 17.62 -9.56
CA THR A 216 -6.08 18.75 -9.19
C THR A 216 -7.34 18.69 -10.04
N SER A 217 -8.31 19.58 -9.79
CA SER A 217 -9.55 19.64 -10.56
C SER A 217 -9.83 21.08 -11.03
N ILE A 218 -11.08 21.43 -11.22
CA ILE A 218 -11.52 22.76 -11.70
C ILE A 218 -11.10 23.84 -10.70
N GLY A 219 -10.46 24.89 -11.19
CA GLY A 219 -9.95 25.99 -10.35
C GLY A 219 -8.51 25.79 -9.85
N GLY A 220 -7.91 24.62 -10.09
CA GLY A 220 -6.55 24.32 -9.65
C GLY A 220 -5.45 24.58 -10.69
N GLU A 221 -5.69 25.43 -11.69
CA GLU A 221 -4.70 25.73 -12.74
C GLU A 221 -3.40 26.31 -12.22
N SER A 222 -3.46 27.07 -11.11
CA SER A 222 -2.31 27.68 -10.42
C SER A 222 -1.27 26.67 -9.92
N TRP A 223 -1.68 25.40 -9.70
CA TRP A 223 -0.73 24.33 -9.37
C TRP A 223 0.26 24.01 -10.48
N LYS A 224 -0.07 24.33 -11.76
CA LYS A 224 0.88 24.20 -12.88
C LYS A 224 2.02 25.21 -12.74
N ASP A 225 1.70 26.44 -12.37
CA ASP A 225 2.70 27.48 -12.13
C ASP A 225 3.57 27.13 -10.92
N ALA A 226 2.96 26.58 -9.87
CA ALA A 226 3.68 26.09 -8.70
C ALA A 226 4.64 24.94 -9.07
N ALA A 227 4.21 23.96 -9.84
CA ALA A 227 5.05 22.86 -10.31
C ALA A 227 6.23 23.38 -11.18
N GLN A 228 5.97 24.36 -12.05
CA GLN A 228 7.02 24.99 -12.86
C GLN A 228 8.03 25.76 -11.99
N ALA A 229 7.58 26.43 -10.95
CA ALA A 229 8.46 27.08 -9.98
C ALA A 229 9.37 26.08 -9.27
N ILE A 230 8.81 24.92 -8.82
CA ILE A 230 9.61 23.85 -8.21
C ILE A 230 10.65 23.30 -9.20
N LYS A 231 10.27 23.10 -10.46
CA LYS A 231 11.22 22.67 -11.50
C LYS A 231 12.37 23.65 -11.66
N ASN A 232 12.08 24.95 -11.69
CA ASN A 232 13.10 25.99 -11.82
C ASN A 232 14.01 26.09 -10.59
N ASP A 233 13.44 25.98 -9.39
CA ASP A 233 14.16 26.18 -8.13
C ASP A 233 14.93 24.94 -7.66
N MET A 234 14.34 23.74 -7.85
CA MET A 234 14.85 22.51 -7.27
C MET A 234 15.25 21.46 -8.34
N GLY A 235 14.97 21.71 -9.62
CA GLY A 235 15.21 20.76 -10.71
C GLY A 235 14.27 19.55 -10.71
N VAL A 236 13.24 19.53 -9.86
CA VAL A 236 12.30 18.41 -9.73
C VAL A 236 11.10 18.61 -10.63
N ASP A 237 10.89 17.66 -11.55
CA ASP A 237 9.76 17.67 -12.47
C ASP A 237 8.53 17.06 -11.78
N ILE A 238 7.39 17.75 -11.86
CA ILE A 238 6.11 17.32 -11.30
C ILE A 238 5.09 17.31 -12.44
N ASN A 239 4.53 16.14 -12.73
CA ASN A 239 3.45 15.99 -13.70
C ASN A 239 2.14 16.50 -13.10
N VAL A 240 1.58 17.59 -13.62
CA VAL A 240 0.30 18.14 -13.14
C VAL A 240 -0.84 17.65 -14.01
N VAL A 241 -1.81 17.03 -13.39
CA VAL A 241 -2.94 16.34 -14.04
C VAL A 241 -4.25 16.96 -13.57
N GLY A 242 -4.98 17.57 -14.50
CA GLY A 242 -6.32 18.13 -14.24
C GLY A 242 -7.39 17.09 -14.52
N ILE A 243 -8.26 16.83 -13.52
CA ILE A 243 -9.38 15.90 -13.61
C ILE A 243 -10.69 16.67 -13.40
N GLY A 244 -11.57 16.70 -14.39
CA GLY A 244 -12.86 17.38 -14.28
C GLY A 244 -13.44 17.75 -15.65
N TYR A 245 -14.63 18.30 -15.65
CA TYR A 245 -15.31 18.71 -16.88
C TYR A 245 -14.51 19.75 -17.65
N GLY A 246 -14.19 19.45 -18.91
CA GLY A 246 -13.42 20.35 -19.78
C GLY A 246 -11.92 20.38 -19.51
N LEU A 247 -11.42 19.62 -18.57
CA LEU A 247 -9.99 19.45 -18.30
C LEU A 247 -9.37 18.32 -19.17
N GLU A 248 -8.09 18.04 -18.95
CA GLU A 248 -7.36 17.00 -19.73
C GLU A 248 -7.99 15.61 -19.54
N TRP A 249 -8.46 15.32 -18.33
CA TRP A 249 -9.06 14.06 -17.96
C TRP A 249 -10.43 14.26 -17.34
N GLU A 250 -11.38 13.41 -17.72
CA GLU A 250 -12.72 13.36 -17.16
C GLU A 250 -12.85 12.19 -16.18
N ASP A 251 -13.47 12.44 -15.03
CA ASP A 251 -13.84 11.43 -14.05
C ASP A 251 -15.08 10.66 -14.51
N THR A 252 -14.88 9.65 -15.34
CA THR A 252 -15.93 8.94 -16.08
C THR A 252 -17.01 8.35 -15.17
N TYR A 253 -16.66 7.89 -13.99
CA TYR A 253 -17.57 7.24 -13.03
C TYR A 253 -17.79 8.03 -11.74
N LEU A 254 -17.31 9.27 -11.67
CA LEU A 254 -17.35 10.13 -10.48
C LEU A 254 -16.63 9.51 -9.25
N GLU A 255 -15.65 8.64 -9.53
CA GLU A 255 -14.90 7.95 -8.48
C GLU A 255 -13.78 8.80 -7.90
N TRP A 256 -13.17 9.69 -8.71
CA TRP A 256 -12.16 10.62 -8.22
C TRP A 256 -12.77 11.61 -7.24
N ALA A 257 -13.88 12.24 -7.61
CA ALA A 257 -14.61 13.15 -6.74
C ALA A 257 -14.99 12.52 -5.39
N ALA A 258 -15.34 11.23 -5.40
CA ALA A 258 -15.68 10.49 -4.19
C ALA A 258 -14.44 10.12 -3.31
N LYS A 259 -13.25 10.00 -3.91
CA LYS A 259 -12.04 9.46 -3.26
C LYS A 259 -10.95 10.51 -3.03
N CYS A 260 -10.96 11.64 -3.74
CA CYS A 260 -9.89 12.65 -3.68
C CYS A 260 -9.77 13.32 -2.30
N GLY A 261 -10.88 13.53 -1.61
CA GLY A 261 -10.89 14.05 -0.23
C GLY A 261 -10.30 15.45 -0.09
N VAL A 262 -10.34 16.25 -1.17
CA VAL A 262 -9.97 17.66 -1.24
C VAL A 262 -11.00 18.41 -2.08
N GLU A 263 -11.06 19.73 -1.96
CA GLU A 263 -11.90 20.57 -2.82
C GLU A 263 -11.40 20.54 -4.29
N GLU A 264 -12.22 20.99 -5.23
CA GLU A 264 -11.90 20.91 -6.66
C GLU A 264 -10.63 21.69 -7.03
N ASP A 265 -10.39 22.83 -6.41
CA ASP A 265 -9.17 23.65 -6.60
C ASP A 265 -7.99 23.21 -5.75
N GLY A 266 -8.20 22.24 -4.84
CA GLY A 266 -7.16 21.61 -4.06
C GLY A 266 -6.23 20.72 -4.89
N CYS A 267 -5.31 20.02 -4.23
CA CYS A 267 -4.45 19.08 -4.94
C CYS A 267 -4.06 17.87 -4.11
N VAL A 268 -3.67 16.80 -4.82
CA VAL A 268 -3.10 15.57 -4.26
C VAL A 268 -1.75 15.32 -4.89
N LEU A 269 -0.66 15.44 -4.11
CA LEU A 269 0.70 15.15 -4.55
C LEU A 269 1.04 13.68 -4.31
N VAL A 270 1.40 12.99 -5.37
CA VAL A 270 1.71 11.56 -5.37
C VAL A 270 3.19 11.34 -5.66
N ARG A 271 3.82 10.48 -4.88
CA ARG A 271 5.23 10.08 -5.03
C ARG A 271 5.40 9.13 -6.23
N PRO A 272 6.66 8.97 -6.72
CA PRO A 272 6.96 8.04 -7.80
C PRO A 272 6.56 6.57 -7.53
N ASP A 273 6.38 6.18 -6.27
CA ASP A 273 5.98 4.83 -5.83
C ASP A 273 4.47 4.69 -5.52
N PHE A 274 3.64 5.60 -6.06
CA PHE A 274 2.18 5.63 -5.94
C PHE A 274 1.62 5.92 -4.54
N PHE A 275 2.42 6.39 -3.61
CA PHE A 275 1.91 6.83 -2.32
C PHE A 275 1.66 8.33 -2.32
N VAL A 276 0.56 8.73 -1.70
CA VAL A 276 0.22 10.15 -1.52
C VAL A 276 1.23 10.76 -0.54
N ALA A 277 1.96 11.75 -1.00
CA ALA A 277 2.95 12.46 -0.19
C ALA A 277 2.33 13.57 0.64
N TRP A 278 1.36 14.26 0.07
CA TRP A 278 0.70 15.43 0.63
C TRP A 278 -0.58 15.73 -0.14
N ARG A 279 -1.46 16.51 0.46
CA ARG A 279 -2.60 17.11 -0.21
C ARG A 279 -2.89 18.49 0.37
N ALA A 280 -3.38 19.40 -0.47
CA ALA A 280 -3.93 20.67 -0.08
C ALA A 280 -5.45 20.62 -0.20
N GLN A 281 -6.17 21.00 0.83
CA GLN A 281 -7.64 20.96 0.81
C GLN A 281 -8.22 21.93 -0.22
N GLU A 282 -7.62 23.11 -0.39
CA GLU A 282 -8.02 24.16 -1.32
C GLU A 282 -6.79 24.88 -1.87
N SER A 283 -6.93 25.65 -2.95
CA SER A 283 -5.90 26.50 -3.51
C SER A 283 -5.49 27.61 -2.53
N GLY A 284 -4.39 28.28 -2.82
CA GLY A 284 -3.86 29.42 -2.05
C GLY A 284 -2.40 29.23 -1.67
N GLN A 285 -1.56 30.20 -2.03
CA GLN A 285 -0.11 30.20 -1.82
C GLN A 285 0.60 28.95 -2.37
N GLU A 286 0.16 28.43 -3.52
CA GLU A 286 0.50 27.12 -4.09
C GLU A 286 2.02 26.94 -4.23
N VAL A 287 2.72 27.97 -4.74
CA VAL A 287 4.18 27.94 -4.93
C VAL A 287 4.90 27.78 -3.59
N GLU A 288 4.49 28.54 -2.57
CA GLU A 288 5.13 28.50 -1.26
C GLU A 288 4.85 27.20 -0.52
N ARG A 289 3.58 26.77 -0.53
CA ARG A 289 3.16 25.50 0.09
C ARG A 289 3.85 24.31 -0.58
N LEU A 290 3.82 24.22 -1.90
CA LEU A 290 4.45 23.13 -2.63
C LEU A 290 5.97 23.12 -2.43
N ARG A 291 6.63 24.29 -2.41
CA ARG A 291 8.07 24.40 -2.14
C ARG A 291 8.41 23.88 -0.74
N LYS A 292 7.67 24.28 0.28
CA LYS A 292 7.86 23.81 1.66
C LYS A 292 7.72 22.31 1.75
N VAL A 293 6.67 21.77 1.18
CA VAL A 293 6.39 20.33 1.15
C VAL A 293 7.47 19.55 0.39
N MET A 294 7.87 20.01 -0.79
CA MET A 294 8.92 19.35 -1.58
C MET A 294 10.26 19.36 -0.87
N LYS A 295 10.64 20.46 -0.21
CA LYS A 295 11.85 20.49 0.63
C LYS A 295 11.80 19.45 1.74
N LYS A 296 10.69 19.32 2.44
CA LYS A 296 10.48 18.34 3.50
C LYS A 296 10.57 16.91 2.96
N ILE A 297 9.79 16.58 1.94
CA ILE A 297 9.73 15.23 1.34
C ILE A 297 11.09 14.77 0.82
N LEU A 298 11.86 15.69 0.25
CA LEU A 298 13.19 15.42 -0.31
C LEU A 298 14.33 15.51 0.72
N GLY A 299 14.01 15.77 1.98
CA GLY A 299 14.96 15.78 3.10
C GLY A 299 15.85 17.03 3.19
N PHE A 300 15.47 18.14 2.55
CA PHE A 300 16.17 19.42 2.63
C PHE A 300 15.65 20.33 3.76
N ALA A 301 14.54 19.97 4.40
CA ALA A 301 14.04 20.71 5.55
C ALA A 301 14.76 20.26 6.82
N GLU A 302 15.17 21.21 7.64
CA GLU A 302 15.68 20.99 9.01
C GLU A 302 14.56 20.56 9.96
#